data_34f817e67c476bb37050afe6e7dea58d
#
_entry.id   34f817e67c476bb37050afe6e7dea58d
#
_cell.length_a   1.000
_cell.length_b   1.000
_cell.length_c   1.000
_cell.angle_alpha   90.00
_cell.angle_beta   90.00
_cell.angle_gamma   90.00
#
_symmetry.space_group_name_H-M   'P 1'
#
loop_
_entity.id
_entity.type
_entity.pdbx_description
1 polymer ?
#
loop_
_entity_poly.entity_id
_entity_poly.type
_entity_poly.pdbx_seq_one_letter_code
_entity_poly.pdbx_strand_id
1 'polypeptide(L)'
;KLRIVTALSLCKPQGHSELERHFLEPLVARLFGDYPDLEYALDSRAGKRPPNIEVREFFMKTGDYLGNAAAQQGYISTNYTFVARDMAVQGMNVIAQAVAARGEGEDLRLSLSSNPDVTFEVIERYAARGMPLLKVAVINRKMPFMPNGAEVAPSMFDVVVTDPAATHTLFGAPNSKVTPADYAIGLHAASLVEDGGTLQIGIGSLGDASAQALIVRDRHGAEFRRILESLCPDGIAGREVDRFDRGLYGCSEMFVNGFLRLIEAGIIRREVFGDAVLQQLINDGRIADETVTAKTLRALLDAGRVRSPLGA
;
A
#
# COMPACT_ATOMS: atom_id res chain seq x y z
N LYS A 1 22.64 19.68 13.02
CA LYS A 1 21.17 19.77 13.06
C LYS A 1 20.62 18.55 12.32
N LEU A 2 19.72 17.79 12.96
CA LEU A 2 18.99 16.68 12.34
C LEU A 2 17.60 17.17 11.94
N ARG A 3 17.16 16.86 10.72
CA ARG A 3 15.77 17.03 10.30
C ARG A 3 15.16 15.67 10.00
N ILE A 4 14.08 15.35 10.68
CA ILE A 4 13.26 14.17 10.44
C ILE A 4 12.09 14.60 9.55
N VAL A 5 11.93 13.97 8.39
CA VAL A 5 10.78 14.14 7.50
C VAL A 5 10.04 12.81 7.46
N THR A 6 8.79 12.82 7.84
CA THR A 6 8.00 11.58 7.97
C THR A 6 6.53 11.81 7.66
N ALA A 7 5.79 10.74 7.47
CA ALA A 7 4.33 10.77 7.42
C ALA A 7 3.75 10.86 8.83
N LEU A 8 2.78 10.01 9.15
CA LEU A 8 2.17 9.91 10.47
C LEU A 8 3.16 9.38 11.51
N SER A 9 3.44 10.17 12.54
CA SER A 9 4.12 9.69 13.74
C SER A 9 3.12 8.99 14.65
N LEU A 10 2.99 7.68 14.47
CA LEU A 10 2.05 6.87 15.23
C LEU A 10 2.55 6.69 16.68
N CYS A 11 1.79 7.20 17.63
CA CYS A 11 2.01 6.97 19.06
C CYS A 11 0.82 6.23 19.66
N LYS A 12 1.11 5.42 20.68
CA LYS A 12 0.05 4.74 21.43
C LYS A 12 -0.87 5.77 22.12
N PRO A 13 -2.19 5.58 22.10
CA PRO A 13 -3.08 6.42 22.85
C PRO A 13 -2.82 6.27 24.36
N GLN A 14 -2.88 7.38 25.07
CA GLN A 14 -2.63 7.44 26.51
C GLN A 14 -3.86 8.03 27.21
N GLY A 15 -4.25 7.43 28.34
CA GLY A 15 -5.33 7.94 29.18
C GLY A 15 -4.83 9.03 30.14
N HIS A 16 -5.56 10.12 30.24
CA HIS A 16 -5.26 11.25 31.14
C HIS A 16 -5.99 11.13 32.49
N SER A 17 -7.02 10.29 32.57
CA SER A 17 -7.75 9.96 33.81
C SER A 17 -7.65 8.46 34.11
N GLU A 18 -7.98 8.07 35.32
CA GLU A 18 -8.02 6.67 35.75
C GLU A 18 -9.03 5.86 34.88
N LEU A 19 -10.19 6.41 34.63
CA LEU A 19 -11.22 5.77 33.80
C LEU A 19 -10.73 5.57 32.36
N GLU A 20 -10.10 6.56 31.77
CA GLU A 20 -9.53 6.45 30.42
C GLU A 20 -8.41 5.40 30.36
N ARG A 21 -7.55 5.33 31.39
CA ARG A 21 -6.52 4.29 31.46
C ARG A 21 -7.09 2.90 31.54
N HIS A 22 -8.10 2.67 32.37
CA HIS A 22 -8.77 1.37 32.47
C HIS A 22 -9.35 0.89 31.14
N PHE A 23 -9.79 1.81 30.26
CA PHE A 23 -10.24 1.48 28.91
C PHE A 23 -9.10 1.33 27.92
N LEU A 24 -8.16 2.27 27.90
CA LEU A 24 -7.13 2.34 26.85
C LEU A 24 -6.01 1.31 27.05
N GLU A 25 -5.58 1.02 28.26
CA GLU A 25 -4.47 0.09 28.51
C GLU A 25 -4.71 -1.31 27.93
N PRO A 26 -5.86 -1.98 28.16
CA PRO A 26 -6.14 -3.26 27.53
C PRO A 26 -6.25 -3.18 26.00
N LEU A 27 -6.78 -2.07 25.48
CA LEU A 27 -6.88 -1.83 24.04
C LEU A 27 -5.50 -1.68 23.40
N VAL A 28 -4.63 -0.87 24.02
CA VAL A 28 -3.26 -0.65 23.58
C VAL A 28 -2.46 -1.96 23.62
N ALA A 29 -2.54 -2.70 24.71
CA ALA A 29 -1.85 -3.99 24.83
C ALA A 29 -2.25 -4.96 23.70
N ARG A 30 -3.53 -4.99 23.34
CA ARG A 30 -4.06 -5.85 22.29
C ARG A 30 -3.68 -5.41 20.88
N LEU A 31 -3.74 -4.10 20.60
CA LEU A 31 -3.55 -3.57 19.24
C LEU A 31 -2.10 -3.27 18.91
N PHE A 32 -1.34 -2.80 19.87
CA PHE A 32 0.04 -2.36 19.64
C PHE A 32 1.08 -3.39 20.08
N GLY A 33 0.75 -4.29 21.02
CA GLY A 33 1.70 -5.27 21.54
C GLY A 33 2.99 -4.62 22.03
N ASP A 34 4.12 -5.09 21.49
CA ASP A 34 5.47 -4.58 21.76
C ASP A 34 5.92 -3.44 20.80
N TYR A 35 4.98 -2.82 20.05
CA TYR A 35 5.29 -1.65 19.23
C TYR A 35 5.94 -0.56 20.08
N PRO A 36 7.14 -0.07 19.76
CA PRO A 36 7.79 1.01 20.50
C PRO A 36 7.12 2.35 20.21
N ASP A 37 7.04 3.21 21.21
CA ASP A 37 6.71 4.61 20.95
C ASP A 37 7.88 5.32 20.26
N LEU A 38 7.57 6.34 19.49
CA LEU A 38 8.55 7.16 18.79
C LEU A 38 9.00 8.30 19.71
N GLU A 39 10.21 8.20 20.26
CA GLU A 39 10.74 9.18 21.25
C GLU A 39 10.65 10.62 20.74
N TYR A 40 11.05 10.88 19.48
CA TYR A 40 10.98 12.23 18.92
C TYR A 40 9.54 12.78 18.86
N ALA A 41 8.54 11.91 18.71
CA ALA A 41 7.13 12.31 18.69
C ALA A 41 6.62 12.59 20.10
N LEU A 42 6.99 11.76 21.08
CA LEU A 42 6.68 12.00 22.50
C LEU A 42 7.31 13.30 22.97
N ASP A 43 8.58 13.54 22.68
CA ASP A 43 9.29 14.77 23.01
C ASP A 43 8.67 16.01 22.35
N SER A 44 8.24 15.87 21.08
CA SER A 44 7.55 16.94 20.36
C SER A 44 6.23 17.32 21.02
N ARG A 45 5.45 16.32 21.46
CA ARG A 45 4.18 16.53 22.20
C ARG A 45 4.40 17.15 23.57
N ALA A 46 5.45 16.73 24.27
CA ALA A 46 5.81 17.24 25.59
C ALA A 46 6.51 18.61 25.55
N GLY A 47 6.83 19.15 24.37
CA GLY A 47 7.60 20.38 24.22
C GLY A 47 9.07 20.26 24.67
N LYS A 48 9.59 19.02 24.74
CA LYS A 48 10.95 18.70 25.23
C LYS A 48 11.95 18.35 24.12
N ARG A 49 11.56 18.49 22.88
CA ARG A 49 12.41 18.16 21.73
C ARG A 49 13.71 18.93 21.77
N PRO A 50 14.88 18.27 21.61
CA PRO A 50 16.16 18.94 21.53
C PRO A 50 16.20 20.00 20.42
N PRO A 51 16.83 21.18 20.64
CA PRO A 51 16.78 22.30 19.71
C PRO A 51 17.50 22.02 18.38
N ASN A 52 18.38 21.02 18.36
CA ASN A 52 19.07 20.57 17.14
C ASN A 52 18.28 19.55 16.32
N ILE A 53 17.11 19.10 16.78
CA ILE A 53 16.20 18.18 16.08
C ILE A 53 14.98 18.96 15.59
N GLU A 54 14.71 18.88 14.30
CA GLU A 54 13.53 19.43 13.65
C GLU A 54 12.70 18.26 13.09
N VAL A 55 11.39 18.25 13.36
CA VAL A 55 10.47 17.24 12.83
C VAL A 55 9.49 17.93 11.88
N ARG A 56 9.33 17.38 10.70
CA ARG A 56 8.36 17.80 9.69
C ARG A 56 7.53 16.60 9.27
N GLU A 57 6.24 16.75 9.31
CA GLU A 57 5.30 15.68 8.95
C GLU A 57 4.43 16.12 7.78
N PHE A 58 4.21 15.21 6.83
CA PHE A 58 3.31 15.45 5.72
C PHE A 58 1.94 14.76 5.89
N PHE A 59 1.74 14.08 7.00
CA PHE A 59 0.45 13.57 7.44
C PHE A 59 0.38 13.58 8.97
N MET A 60 -0.67 14.19 9.53
CA MET A 60 -0.89 14.28 10.96
C MET A 60 -2.24 13.68 11.31
N LYS A 61 -2.31 12.94 12.41
CA LYS A 61 -3.57 12.49 12.97
C LYS A 61 -4.40 13.70 13.41
N THR A 62 -5.65 13.72 13.02
CA THR A 62 -6.58 14.83 13.32
C THR A 62 -6.63 15.10 14.83
N GLY A 63 -6.37 16.34 15.22
CA GLY A 63 -6.44 16.80 16.60
C GLY A 63 -5.19 16.57 17.45
N ASP A 64 -4.23 15.74 17.03
CA ASP A 64 -3.07 15.35 17.86
C ASP A 64 -2.15 16.53 18.23
N TYR A 65 -2.05 17.52 17.37
CA TYR A 65 -1.17 18.68 17.55
C TYR A 65 -1.92 20.01 17.74
N LEU A 66 -3.14 19.95 18.27
CA LEU A 66 -3.87 21.16 18.66
C LEU A 66 -3.06 21.93 19.72
N GLY A 67 -2.86 23.23 19.49
CA GLY A 67 -2.08 24.09 20.37
C GLY A 67 -0.55 23.92 20.30
N ASN A 68 -0.03 23.00 19.48
CA ASN A 68 1.41 22.82 19.25
C ASN A 68 1.88 23.61 18.03
N ALA A 69 2.27 24.86 18.21
CA ALA A 69 2.66 25.75 17.12
C ALA A 69 3.88 25.22 16.32
N ALA A 70 4.84 24.57 16.99
CA ALA A 70 6.02 24.03 16.33
C ALA A 70 5.69 22.88 15.36
N ALA A 71 4.79 21.98 15.76
CA ALA A 71 4.31 20.91 14.89
C ALA A 71 3.48 21.46 13.72
N GLN A 72 2.58 22.40 13.99
CA GLN A 72 1.75 23.03 12.96
C GLN A 72 2.58 23.80 11.91
N GLN A 73 3.63 24.50 12.33
CA GLN A 73 4.56 25.17 11.42
C GLN A 73 5.48 24.19 10.65
N GLY A 74 5.72 23.00 11.23
CA GLY A 74 6.50 21.94 10.61
C GLY A 74 5.71 21.08 9.62
N TYR A 75 4.40 21.29 9.49
CA TYR A 75 3.56 20.51 8.58
C TYR A 75 3.89 20.80 7.11
N ILE A 76 4.05 19.74 6.33
CA ILE A 76 4.26 19.82 4.88
C ILE A 76 2.93 19.48 4.22
N SER A 77 2.24 20.49 3.67
CA SER A 77 1.03 20.28 2.90
C SER A 77 1.37 19.72 1.53
N THR A 78 1.20 18.43 1.34
CA THR A 78 1.48 17.75 0.08
C THR A 78 0.45 16.65 -0.19
N ASN A 79 0.26 16.31 -1.45
CA ASN A 79 -0.40 15.08 -1.84
C ASN A 79 0.61 13.92 -1.78
N TYR A 80 0.17 12.74 -1.36
CA TYR A 80 1.06 11.57 -1.23
C TYR A 80 1.84 11.25 -2.50
N THR A 81 1.25 11.44 -3.67
CA THR A 81 1.89 11.30 -4.98
C THR A 81 3.12 12.21 -5.17
N PHE A 82 3.20 13.31 -4.44
CA PHE A 82 4.30 14.29 -4.56
C PHE A 82 5.33 14.19 -3.43
N VAL A 83 5.17 13.26 -2.50
CA VAL A 83 6.05 13.14 -1.32
C VAL A 83 7.51 12.99 -1.71
N ALA A 84 7.85 12.09 -2.64
CA ALA A 84 9.23 11.88 -3.07
C ALA A 84 9.86 13.14 -3.69
N ARG A 85 9.07 13.92 -4.45
CA ARG A 85 9.48 15.23 -4.98
C ARG A 85 9.79 16.22 -3.85
N ASP A 86 8.88 16.32 -2.90
CA ASP A 86 8.96 17.30 -1.83
C ASP A 86 10.05 16.95 -0.82
N MET A 87 10.31 15.67 -0.57
CA MET A 87 11.46 15.20 0.20
C MET A 87 12.79 15.64 -0.44
N ALA A 88 12.91 15.53 -1.76
CA ALA A 88 14.10 15.98 -2.47
C ALA A 88 14.28 17.52 -2.34
N VAL A 89 13.20 18.30 -2.41
CA VAL A 89 13.21 19.75 -2.19
C VAL A 89 13.60 20.10 -0.74
N GLN A 90 13.21 19.29 0.24
CA GLN A 90 13.60 19.45 1.65
C GLN A 90 15.08 19.15 1.90
N GLY A 91 15.82 18.66 0.91
CA GLY A 91 17.24 18.36 1.03
C GLY A 91 17.54 17.16 1.93
N MET A 92 16.64 16.15 1.93
CA MET A 92 16.87 14.89 2.62
C MET A 92 18.10 14.21 2.01
N ASN A 93 18.96 13.63 2.84
CA ASN A 93 20.16 12.92 2.40
C ASN A 93 20.30 11.51 3.01
N VAL A 94 19.32 11.08 3.79
CA VAL A 94 19.22 9.73 4.36
C VAL A 94 17.79 9.27 4.20
N ILE A 95 17.59 8.05 3.69
CA ILE A 95 16.32 7.34 3.75
C ILE A 95 16.49 6.11 4.66
N ALA A 96 15.59 5.94 5.63
CA ALA A 96 15.54 4.76 6.47
C ALA A 96 14.21 4.04 6.25
N GLN A 97 14.30 2.74 5.91
CA GLN A 97 13.16 1.91 5.55
C GLN A 97 13.13 0.66 6.42
N ALA A 98 12.00 0.41 7.07
CA ALA A 98 11.75 -0.89 7.67
C ALA A 98 11.52 -1.94 6.58
N VAL A 99 12.14 -3.11 6.71
CA VAL A 99 12.11 -4.18 5.70
C VAL A 99 11.83 -5.53 6.34
N ALA A 100 11.14 -6.41 5.62
CA ALA A 100 11.09 -7.83 5.94
C ALA A 100 12.38 -8.52 5.45
N ALA A 101 12.73 -9.66 6.06
CA ALA A 101 13.89 -10.44 5.67
C ALA A 101 13.60 -11.93 5.61
N ARG A 102 14.22 -12.62 4.67
CA ARG A 102 14.31 -14.08 4.57
C ARG A 102 15.76 -14.50 4.39
N GLY A 103 16.12 -15.67 4.90
CA GLY A 103 17.49 -16.18 4.85
C GLY A 103 18.44 -15.41 5.75
N GLU A 104 19.73 -15.79 5.66
CA GLU A 104 20.81 -15.19 6.44
C GLU A 104 22.10 -15.22 5.60
N GLY A 105 23.10 -14.41 5.96
CA GLY A 105 24.39 -14.37 5.27
C GLY A 105 24.23 -14.04 3.79
N GLU A 106 24.80 -14.89 2.91
CA GLU A 106 24.75 -14.71 1.46
C GLU A 106 23.35 -14.96 0.86
N ASP A 107 22.51 -15.72 1.54
CA ASP A 107 21.14 -16.01 1.13
C ASP A 107 20.12 -14.97 1.62
N LEU A 108 20.59 -13.90 2.28
CA LEU A 108 19.72 -12.85 2.76
C LEU A 108 18.98 -12.18 1.59
N ARG A 109 17.67 -12.15 1.69
CA ARG A 109 16.75 -11.39 0.82
C ARG A 109 15.96 -10.42 1.66
N LEU A 110 15.80 -9.23 1.14
CA LEU A 110 14.99 -8.18 1.78
C LEU A 110 13.72 -7.96 0.99
N SER A 111 12.69 -7.49 1.65
CA SER A 111 11.45 -7.04 1.02
C SER A 111 11.01 -5.72 1.64
N LEU A 112 10.64 -4.76 0.81
CA LEU A 112 10.03 -3.50 1.24
C LEU A 112 8.63 -3.73 1.82
N SER A 113 8.17 -4.99 1.80
CA SER A 113 6.92 -5.40 2.41
C SER A 113 5.71 -4.67 1.81
N SER A 114 4.90 -4.05 2.64
CA SER A 114 3.62 -3.43 2.26
C SER A 114 3.71 -1.93 1.98
N ASN A 115 4.90 -1.34 1.92
CA ASN A 115 5.06 0.11 1.73
C ASN A 115 6.32 0.47 0.91
N PRO A 116 6.42 0.03 -0.35
CA PRO A 116 7.61 0.24 -1.19
C PRO A 116 7.62 1.57 -1.96
N ASP A 117 6.48 2.18 -2.16
CA ASP A 117 6.22 3.22 -3.17
C ASP A 117 7.10 4.46 -3.05
N VAL A 118 7.14 5.11 -1.90
CA VAL A 118 7.94 6.32 -1.70
C VAL A 118 9.44 6.02 -1.78
N THR A 119 9.87 4.86 -1.30
CA THR A 119 11.28 4.48 -1.25
C THR A 119 11.90 4.36 -2.65
N PHE A 120 11.26 3.64 -3.56
CA PHE A 120 11.74 3.50 -4.93
C PHE A 120 11.80 4.84 -5.65
N GLU A 121 10.72 5.62 -5.58
CA GLU A 121 10.66 6.91 -6.27
C GLU A 121 11.71 7.90 -5.74
N VAL A 122 11.98 7.91 -4.43
CA VAL A 122 13.04 8.74 -3.85
C VAL A 122 14.40 8.32 -4.38
N ILE A 123 14.73 7.02 -4.36
CA ILE A 123 16.03 6.50 -4.82
C ILE A 123 16.23 6.84 -6.29
N GLU A 124 15.25 6.57 -7.15
CA GLU A 124 15.32 6.88 -8.59
C GLU A 124 15.49 8.38 -8.85
N ARG A 125 14.75 9.20 -8.14
CA ARG A 125 14.77 10.66 -8.28
C ARG A 125 16.11 11.26 -7.87
N TYR A 126 16.74 10.72 -6.83
CA TYR A 126 18.07 11.13 -6.39
C TYR A 126 19.15 10.67 -7.36
N ALA A 127 19.09 9.41 -7.81
CA ALA A 127 20.00 8.89 -8.81
C ALA A 127 19.95 9.69 -10.13
N ALA A 128 18.76 9.98 -10.64
CA ALA A 128 18.57 10.77 -11.86
C ALA A 128 19.14 12.21 -11.77
N ARG A 129 19.29 12.74 -10.55
CA ARG A 129 19.85 14.09 -10.32
C ARG A 129 21.29 14.08 -9.85
N GLY A 130 21.92 12.91 -9.72
CA GLY A 130 23.26 12.76 -9.16
C GLY A 130 23.38 13.26 -7.70
N MET A 131 22.29 13.23 -6.94
CA MET A 131 22.26 13.68 -5.55
C MET A 131 22.68 12.53 -4.62
N PRO A 132 23.50 12.78 -3.59
CA PRO A 132 23.88 11.75 -2.64
C PRO A 132 22.68 11.37 -1.76
N LEU A 133 22.50 10.06 -1.53
CA LEU A 133 21.47 9.50 -0.67
C LEU A 133 22.02 8.28 0.06
N LEU A 134 22.10 8.36 1.40
CA LEU A 134 22.40 7.19 2.24
C LEU A 134 21.11 6.38 2.43
N LYS A 135 21.15 5.10 2.07
CA LYS A 135 20.02 4.20 2.14
C LYS A 135 20.22 3.20 3.28
N VAL A 136 19.32 3.22 4.26
CA VAL A 136 19.37 2.39 5.46
C VAL A 136 18.16 1.45 5.47
N ALA A 137 18.39 0.15 5.51
CA ALA A 137 17.37 -0.85 5.79
C ALA A 137 17.39 -1.20 7.28
N VAL A 138 16.21 -1.29 7.90
CA VAL A 138 16.05 -1.77 9.28
C VAL A 138 15.18 -3.03 9.25
N ILE A 139 15.77 -4.18 9.59
CA ILE A 139 15.06 -5.45 9.53
C ILE A 139 14.06 -5.54 10.69
N ASN A 140 12.79 -5.70 10.35
CA ASN A 140 11.74 -6.11 11.27
C ASN A 140 11.21 -7.50 10.85
N ARG A 141 11.56 -8.54 11.61
CA ARG A 141 11.22 -9.94 11.27
C ARG A 141 9.73 -10.27 11.41
N LYS A 142 8.92 -9.36 11.99
CA LYS A 142 7.45 -9.48 12.05
C LYS A 142 6.76 -8.89 10.82
N MET A 143 7.48 -8.22 9.93
CA MET A 143 6.91 -7.75 8.67
C MET A 143 6.66 -8.90 7.69
N PRO A 144 5.53 -8.92 6.97
CA PRO A 144 5.27 -9.90 5.94
C PRO A 144 6.27 -9.74 4.78
N PHE A 145 6.87 -10.84 4.35
CA PHE A 145 7.74 -10.83 3.17
C PHE A 145 6.88 -10.87 1.91
N MET A 146 6.83 -9.76 1.20
CA MET A 146 6.14 -9.64 -0.09
C MET A 146 7.16 -9.93 -1.20
N PRO A 147 6.87 -10.90 -2.09
CA PRO A 147 7.74 -11.24 -3.21
C PRO A 147 7.60 -10.27 -4.39
N ASN A 148 8.25 -10.61 -5.50
CA ASN A 148 8.19 -9.89 -6.76
C ASN A 148 8.74 -8.46 -6.66
N GLY A 149 7.99 -7.46 -7.07
CA GLY A 149 8.45 -6.06 -7.10
C GLY A 149 8.83 -5.45 -5.75
N ALA A 150 8.41 -6.04 -4.63
CA ALA A 150 8.81 -5.60 -3.30
C ALA A 150 10.11 -6.28 -2.81
N GLU A 151 10.52 -7.40 -3.41
CA GLU A 151 11.77 -8.09 -3.08
C GLU A 151 12.97 -7.34 -3.66
N VAL A 152 13.95 -7.07 -2.82
CA VAL A 152 15.15 -6.31 -3.19
C VAL A 152 16.41 -6.98 -2.65
N ALA A 153 17.51 -6.82 -3.39
CA ALA A 153 18.81 -7.29 -2.92
C ALA A 153 19.29 -6.42 -1.72
N PRO A 154 20.01 -7.01 -0.74
CA PRO A 154 20.61 -6.23 0.34
C PRO A 154 21.53 -5.10 -0.16
N SER A 155 22.18 -5.30 -1.31
CA SER A 155 23.05 -4.30 -1.97
C SER A 155 22.33 -3.03 -2.44
N MET A 156 21.00 -3.02 -2.44
CA MET A 156 20.22 -1.79 -2.65
C MET A 156 20.46 -0.76 -1.55
N PHE A 157 20.82 -1.22 -0.34
CA PHE A 157 21.05 -0.38 0.82
C PHE A 157 22.55 -0.27 1.15
N ASP A 158 22.96 0.90 1.62
CA ASP A 158 24.31 1.17 2.06
C ASP A 158 24.57 0.63 3.48
N VAL A 159 23.50 0.54 4.29
CA VAL A 159 23.52 0.00 5.65
C VAL A 159 22.32 -0.90 5.86
N VAL A 160 22.53 -2.08 6.44
CA VAL A 160 21.47 -3.00 6.86
C VAL A 160 21.58 -3.22 8.37
N VAL A 161 20.60 -2.73 9.11
CA VAL A 161 20.48 -2.90 10.57
C VAL A 161 19.79 -4.23 10.84
N THR A 162 20.52 -5.13 11.51
CA THR A 162 20.07 -6.50 11.83
C THR A 162 19.76 -6.70 13.30
N ASP A 163 19.79 -5.64 14.11
CA ASP A 163 19.56 -5.71 15.56
C ASP A 163 18.15 -6.29 15.84
N PRO A 164 18.04 -7.39 16.60
CA PRO A 164 16.76 -7.95 17.00
C PRO A 164 15.83 -6.96 17.72
N ALA A 165 16.40 -5.96 18.41
CA ALA A 165 15.63 -4.91 19.08
C ALA A 165 14.81 -4.05 18.12
N ALA A 166 15.16 -4.03 16.85
CA ALA A 166 14.38 -3.36 15.79
C ALA A 166 13.12 -4.15 15.38
N THR A 167 12.97 -5.40 15.83
CA THR A 167 11.81 -6.24 15.53
C THR A 167 10.69 -6.00 16.54
N HIS A 168 9.56 -5.53 16.07
CA HIS A 168 8.39 -5.24 16.90
C HIS A 168 7.09 -5.57 16.16
N THR A 169 5.99 -5.68 16.90
CA THR A 169 4.64 -5.88 16.34
C THR A 169 4.26 -4.71 15.43
N LEU A 170 3.63 -5.04 14.31
CA LEU A 170 3.05 -4.05 13.42
C LEU A 170 1.66 -3.64 13.93
N PHE A 171 1.37 -2.36 13.79
CA PHE A 171 0.03 -1.85 14.02
C PHE A 171 -0.85 -2.11 12.80
N GLY A 172 -2.07 -2.60 13.03
CA GLY A 172 -3.10 -2.76 12.01
C GLY A 172 -4.12 -1.62 12.05
N ALA A 173 -4.58 -1.16 10.88
CA ALA A 173 -5.67 -0.20 10.81
C ALA A 173 -6.93 -0.79 11.46
N PRO A 174 -7.68 -0.01 12.27
CA PRO A 174 -8.91 -0.51 12.88
C PRO A 174 -9.98 -0.76 11.81
N ASN A 175 -10.65 -1.92 11.92
CA ASN A 175 -11.78 -2.23 11.06
C ASN A 175 -13.05 -1.54 11.54
N SER A 176 -13.74 -0.86 10.64
CA SER A 176 -15.06 -0.29 10.90
C SER A 176 -16.15 -1.33 10.64
N LYS A 177 -17.23 -1.27 11.41
CA LYS A 177 -18.41 -2.13 11.18
C LYS A 177 -19.05 -1.77 9.83
N VAL A 178 -19.24 -2.78 8.98
CA VAL A 178 -19.98 -2.61 7.72
C VAL A 178 -21.47 -2.50 8.03
N THR A 179 -22.12 -1.46 7.53
CA THR A 179 -23.56 -1.19 7.70
C THR A 179 -24.37 -1.73 6.51
N PRO A 180 -25.71 -1.89 6.63
CA PRO A 180 -26.56 -2.20 5.47
C PRO A 180 -26.45 -1.18 4.33
N ALA A 181 -26.25 0.09 4.65
CA ALA A 181 -26.02 1.15 3.65
C ALA A 181 -24.70 0.93 2.89
N ASP A 182 -23.61 0.56 3.59
CA ASP A 182 -22.34 0.23 2.94
C ASP A 182 -22.50 -0.96 1.99
N TYR A 183 -23.22 -2.01 2.40
CA TYR A 183 -23.50 -3.14 1.50
C TYR A 183 -24.32 -2.75 0.28
N ALA A 184 -25.33 -1.89 0.42
CA ALA A 184 -26.09 -1.39 -0.71
C ALA A 184 -25.20 -0.59 -1.67
N ILE A 185 -24.35 0.29 -1.15
CA ILE A 185 -23.35 1.02 -1.95
C ILE A 185 -22.38 0.04 -2.64
N GLY A 186 -21.90 -0.96 -1.91
CA GLY A 186 -21.03 -2.00 -2.46
C GLY A 186 -21.65 -2.77 -3.63
N LEU A 187 -22.94 -3.11 -3.56
CA LEU A 187 -23.68 -3.76 -4.63
C LEU A 187 -23.78 -2.86 -5.89
N HIS A 188 -24.08 -1.57 -5.70
CA HIS A 188 -24.06 -0.62 -6.81
C HIS A 188 -22.66 -0.48 -7.41
N ALA A 189 -21.61 -0.36 -6.59
CA ALA A 189 -20.23 -0.25 -7.05
C ALA A 189 -19.81 -1.52 -7.82
N ALA A 190 -20.10 -2.71 -7.29
CA ALA A 190 -19.80 -3.97 -7.94
C ALA A 190 -20.47 -4.14 -9.31
N SER A 191 -21.64 -3.52 -9.51
CA SER A 191 -22.35 -3.53 -10.78
C SER A 191 -21.80 -2.57 -11.85
N LEU A 192 -20.74 -1.84 -11.53
CA LEU A 192 -20.03 -0.94 -12.46
C LEU A 192 -18.66 -1.51 -12.86
N VAL A 193 -18.24 -2.60 -12.23
CA VAL A 193 -16.91 -3.19 -12.47
C VAL A 193 -16.97 -4.15 -13.65
N GLU A 194 -16.34 -3.78 -14.75
CA GLU A 194 -16.24 -4.62 -15.95
C GLU A 194 -15.31 -5.82 -15.72
N ASP A 195 -15.64 -6.96 -16.33
CA ASP A 195 -14.75 -8.12 -16.35
C ASP A 195 -13.46 -7.82 -17.13
N GLY A 196 -12.32 -8.21 -16.58
CA GLY A 196 -11.02 -7.85 -17.12
C GLY A 196 -10.56 -6.44 -16.73
N GLY A 197 -11.31 -5.73 -15.90
CA GLY A 197 -10.98 -4.38 -15.42
C GLY A 197 -9.90 -4.34 -14.35
N THR A 198 -9.59 -3.13 -13.88
CA THR A 198 -8.67 -2.84 -12.77
C THR A 198 -9.46 -2.29 -11.61
N LEU A 199 -9.27 -2.90 -10.44
CA LEU A 199 -9.93 -2.53 -9.20
C LEU A 199 -8.95 -1.88 -8.22
N GLN A 200 -9.35 -0.74 -7.67
CA GLN A 200 -8.71 -0.14 -6.50
C GLN A 200 -9.71 -0.04 -5.36
N ILE A 201 -9.37 -0.60 -4.21
CA ILE A 201 -10.13 -0.44 -2.97
C ILE A 201 -9.21 0.02 -1.85
N GLY A 202 -9.70 0.90 -1.00
CA GLY A 202 -8.99 1.41 0.17
C GLY A 202 -9.45 0.75 1.46
N ILE A 203 -8.93 1.25 2.58
CA ILE A 203 -9.32 0.87 3.93
C ILE A 203 -10.73 1.40 4.21
N GLY A 204 -11.54 0.63 4.92
CA GLY A 204 -12.82 1.05 5.47
C GLY A 204 -13.99 0.17 5.05
N SER A 205 -15.16 0.42 5.68
CA SER A 205 -16.36 -0.38 5.50
C SER A 205 -16.86 -0.46 4.05
N LEU A 206 -16.69 0.61 3.27
CA LEU A 206 -17.05 0.63 1.84
C LEU A 206 -16.17 -0.28 1.00
N GLY A 207 -14.85 -0.34 1.29
CA GLY A 207 -13.92 -1.26 0.65
C GLY A 207 -14.29 -2.71 0.92
N ASP A 208 -14.56 -3.04 2.18
CA ASP A 208 -14.97 -4.38 2.60
C ASP A 208 -16.32 -4.77 1.99
N ALA A 209 -17.29 -3.85 1.99
CA ALA A 209 -18.61 -4.06 1.37
C ALA A 209 -18.50 -4.28 -0.14
N SER A 210 -17.65 -3.52 -0.82
CA SER A 210 -17.41 -3.65 -2.26
C SER A 210 -16.76 -4.99 -2.61
N ALA A 211 -15.75 -5.42 -1.84
CA ALA A 211 -15.14 -6.72 -2.02
C ALA A 211 -16.16 -7.86 -1.82
N GLN A 212 -16.98 -7.78 -0.77
CA GLN A 212 -18.04 -8.76 -0.53
C GLN A 212 -19.07 -8.78 -1.68
N ALA A 213 -19.48 -7.60 -2.17
CA ALA A 213 -20.44 -7.50 -3.26
C ALA A 213 -19.91 -8.12 -4.58
N LEU A 214 -18.62 -7.95 -4.89
CA LEU A 214 -17.97 -8.62 -6.03
C LEU A 214 -17.97 -10.14 -5.88
N ILE A 215 -17.75 -10.66 -4.66
CA ILE A 215 -17.82 -12.10 -4.37
C ILE A 215 -19.26 -12.61 -4.54
N VAL A 216 -20.26 -11.87 -4.06
CA VAL A 216 -21.68 -12.22 -4.22
C VAL A 216 -22.06 -12.22 -5.70
N ARG A 217 -21.63 -11.22 -6.47
CA ARG A 217 -21.84 -11.17 -7.92
C ARG A 217 -21.28 -12.41 -8.62
N ASP A 218 -20.06 -12.82 -8.28
CA ASP A 218 -19.39 -13.95 -8.92
C ASP A 218 -20.00 -15.31 -8.53
N ARG A 219 -20.31 -15.51 -7.27
CA ARG A 219 -20.73 -16.81 -6.72
C ARG A 219 -22.22 -17.00 -6.60
N HIS A 220 -22.97 -15.89 -6.46
CA HIS A 220 -24.41 -15.85 -6.19
C HIS A 220 -25.10 -14.84 -7.12
N GLY A 221 -24.83 -14.94 -8.43
CA GLY A 221 -25.30 -13.97 -9.42
C GLY A 221 -26.81 -13.75 -9.45
N ALA A 222 -27.61 -14.79 -9.19
CA ALA A 222 -29.07 -14.65 -9.15
C ALA A 222 -29.53 -13.77 -7.98
N GLU A 223 -28.96 -13.99 -6.79
CA GLU A 223 -29.24 -13.18 -5.59
C GLU A 223 -28.70 -11.76 -5.75
N PHE A 224 -27.50 -11.59 -6.32
CA PHE A 224 -26.93 -10.29 -6.61
C PHE A 224 -27.86 -9.48 -7.50
N ARG A 225 -28.32 -10.05 -8.61
CA ARG A 225 -29.23 -9.42 -9.57
C ARG A 225 -30.56 -9.04 -8.91
N ARG A 226 -31.18 -9.97 -8.20
CA ARG A 226 -32.45 -9.74 -7.51
C ARG A 226 -32.38 -8.61 -6.48
N ILE A 227 -31.29 -8.54 -5.68
CA ILE A 227 -31.11 -7.48 -4.70
C ILE A 227 -30.85 -6.15 -5.41
N LEU A 228 -30.00 -6.14 -6.44
CA LEU A 228 -29.69 -4.93 -7.19
C LEU A 228 -30.95 -4.35 -7.88
N GLU A 229 -31.80 -5.18 -8.44
CA GLU A 229 -33.09 -4.78 -9.01
C GLU A 229 -33.98 -4.09 -7.96
N SER A 230 -34.00 -4.60 -6.74
CA SER A 230 -34.76 -3.97 -5.66
C SER A 230 -34.20 -2.62 -5.20
N LEU A 231 -32.91 -2.38 -5.42
CA LEU A 231 -32.22 -1.12 -5.09
C LEU A 231 -32.23 -0.11 -6.24
N CYS A 232 -32.58 -0.54 -7.48
CA CYS A 232 -32.55 0.29 -8.68
C CYS A 232 -33.97 0.44 -9.25
N PRO A 233 -34.78 1.43 -8.81
CA PRO A 233 -36.16 1.63 -9.28
C PRO A 233 -36.26 1.82 -10.81
N ASP A 234 -35.20 2.40 -11.41
CA ASP A 234 -35.11 2.67 -12.85
C ASP A 234 -34.57 1.47 -13.66
N GLY A 235 -34.37 0.32 -12.99
CA GLY A 235 -33.83 -0.89 -13.58
C GLY A 235 -32.30 -0.98 -13.57
N ILE A 236 -31.79 -2.12 -14.06
CA ILE A 236 -30.36 -2.47 -14.07
C ILE A 236 -29.76 -2.60 -15.47
N ALA A 237 -30.43 -2.05 -16.49
CA ALA A 237 -29.92 -2.08 -17.85
C ALA A 237 -28.53 -1.41 -17.95
N GLY A 238 -27.58 -2.08 -18.64
CA GLY A 238 -26.21 -1.58 -18.76
C GLY A 238 -25.35 -1.77 -17.49
N ARG A 239 -25.82 -2.53 -16.52
CA ARG A 239 -25.02 -2.90 -15.33
C ARG A 239 -24.30 -4.23 -15.55
N GLU A 240 -23.12 -4.32 -14.96
CA GLU A 240 -22.31 -5.53 -14.91
C GLU A 240 -22.84 -6.48 -13.83
N VAL A 241 -23.55 -7.52 -14.22
CA VAL A 241 -24.21 -8.45 -13.27
C VAL A 241 -23.77 -9.90 -13.41
N ASP A 242 -22.98 -10.20 -14.43
CA ASP A 242 -22.47 -11.53 -14.70
C ASP A 242 -21.20 -11.82 -13.90
N ARG A 243 -20.87 -13.11 -13.75
CA ARG A 243 -19.64 -13.56 -13.10
C ARG A 243 -18.41 -13.11 -13.89
N PHE A 244 -17.25 -13.16 -13.25
CA PHE A 244 -15.99 -12.82 -13.90
C PHE A 244 -15.41 -14.01 -14.66
N ASP A 245 -15.20 -13.86 -15.97
CA ASP A 245 -14.53 -14.86 -16.81
C ASP A 245 -13.02 -14.60 -16.90
N ARG A 246 -12.62 -13.36 -17.16
CA ARG A 246 -11.22 -12.93 -17.20
C ARG A 246 -10.66 -12.66 -15.81
N GLY A 247 -11.50 -12.20 -14.92
CA GLY A 247 -11.10 -11.72 -13.60
C GLY A 247 -10.55 -10.30 -13.63
N LEU A 248 -10.18 -9.80 -12.44
CA LEU A 248 -9.74 -8.44 -12.24
C LEU A 248 -8.25 -8.38 -11.92
N TYR A 249 -7.62 -7.25 -12.25
CA TYR A 249 -6.35 -6.82 -11.69
C TYR A 249 -6.61 -5.91 -10.49
N GLY A 250 -5.86 -6.09 -9.40
CA GLY A 250 -5.97 -5.26 -8.21
C GLY A 250 -4.78 -4.33 -8.05
N CYS A 251 -5.03 -3.05 -7.78
CA CYS A 251 -4.01 -2.13 -7.33
C CYS A 251 -4.49 -1.40 -6.06
N SER A 252 -3.59 -1.11 -5.15
CA SER A 252 -3.92 -0.44 -3.89
C SER A 252 -2.69 0.21 -3.29
N GLU A 253 -2.90 1.30 -2.59
CA GLU A 253 -1.89 1.91 -1.73
C GLU A 253 -1.54 0.98 -0.54
N MET A 254 -2.57 0.38 0.07
CA MET A 254 -2.41 -0.55 1.18
C MET A 254 -3.08 -1.88 0.85
N PHE A 255 -2.42 -3.00 1.20
CA PHE A 255 -2.99 -4.33 1.03
C PHE A 255 -4.03 -4.58 2.12
N VAL A 256 -5.31 -4.47 1.76
CA VAL A 256 -6.45 -4.64 2.67
C VAL A 256 -7.04 -6.05 2.59
N ASN A 257 -7.75 -6.46 3.64
CA ASN A 257 -8.40 -7.79 3.72
C ASN A 257 -9.33 -8.07 2.54
N GLY A 258 -9.99 -7.05 1.99
CA GLY A 258 -10.82 -7.17 0.81
C GLY A 258 -10.07 -7.76 -0.40
N PHE A 259 -8.83 -7.34 -0.65
CA PHE A 259 -8.01 -7.94 -1.72
C PHE A 259 -7.67 -9.39 -1.45
N LEU A 260 -7.29 -9.72 -0.21
CA LEU A 260 -7.02 -11.13 0.15
C LEU A 260 -8.24 -12.01 -0.16
N ARG A 261 -9.43 -11.56 0.23
CA ARG A 261 -10.69 -12.30 -0.04
C ARG A 261 -11.01 -12.41 -1.53
N LEU A 262 -10.73 -11.37 -2.31
CA LEU A 262 -10.92 -11.40 -3.77
C LEU A 262 -9.92 -12.33 -4.47
N ILE A 263 -8.67 -12.41 -3.98
CA ILE A 263 -7.66 -13.37 -4.44
C ILE A 263 -8.09 -14.80 -4.09
N GLU A 264 -8.49 -15.07 -2.85
CA GLU A 264 -9.01 -16.39 -2.40
C GLU A 264 -10.27 -16.81 -3.17
N ALA A 265 -11.09 -15.85 -3.56
CA ALA A 265 -12.27 -16.09 -4.38
C ALA A 265 -11.94 -16.36 -5.86
N GLY A 266 -10.69 -16.11 -6.30
CA GLY A 266 -10.26 -16.23 -7.68
C GLY A 266 -10.78 -15.10 -8.59
N ILE A 267 -11.19 -13.97 -8.02
CA ILE A 267 -11.66 -12.80 -8.77
C ILE A 267 -10.46 -11.93 -9.19
N ILE A 268 -9.52 -11.68 -8.28
CA ILE A 268 -8.24 -11.05 -8.61
C ILE A 268 -7.31 -12.13 -9.15
N ARG A 269 -7.20 -12.22 -10.48
CA ARG A 269 -6.37 -13.21 -11.17
C ARG A 269 -5.78 -12.72 -12.49
N ARG A 270 -6.22 -11.55 -12.99
CA ARG A 270 -5.68 -10.98 -14.22
C ARG A 270 -4.28 -10.45 -13.98
N GLU A 271 -3.33 -10.92 -14.78
CA GLU A 271 -1.95 -10.42 -14.77
C GLU A 271 -1.81 -9.11 -15.55
N VAL A 272 -0.90 -8.25 -15.08
CA VAL A 272 -0.52 -7.00 -15.74
C VAL A 272 0.99 -6.93 -15.79
N PHE A 273 1.53 -6.62 -16.94
CA PHE A 273 2.97 -6.59 -17.18
C PHE A 273 3.50 -5.16 -17.05
N GLY A 274 4.72 -5.01 -16.52
CA GLY A 274 5.39 -3.73 -16.33
C GLY A 274 5.85 -3.04 -17.63
N ASP A 275 5.51 -3.59 -18.79
CA ASP A 275 5.80 -3.06 -20.11
C ASP A 275 4.49 -2.63 -20.80
N ALA A 276 4.30 -1.34 -20.97
CA ALA A 276 3.08 -0.78 -21.54
C ALA A 276 2.80 -1.24 -22.98
N VAL A 277 3.84 -1.48 -23.78
CA VAL A 277 3.69 -1.96 -25.16
C VAL A 277 3.24 -3.43 -25.18
N LEU A 278 3.87 -4.26 -24.32
CA LEU A 278 3.46 -5.64 -24.14
C LEU A 278 2.01 -5.73 -23.67
N GLN A 279 1.66 -4.94 -22.65
CA GLN A 279 0.29 -4.91 -22.11
C GLN A 279 -0.72 -4.48 -23.17
N GLN A 280 -0.39 -3.49 -24.01
CA GLN A 280 -1.27 -3.05 -25.09
C GLN A 280 -1.48 -4.15 -26.14
N LEU A 281 -0.42 -4.88 -26.52
CA LEU A 281 -0.54 -6.00 -27.46
C LEU A 281 -1.45 -7.11 -26.92
N ILE A 282 -1.44 -7.35 -25.60
CA ILE A 282 -2.34 -8.30 -24.93
C ILE A 282 -3.78 -7.77 -24.93
N ASN A 283 -3.97 -6.52 -24.53
CA ASN A 283 -5.30 -5.89 -24.47
C ASN A 283 -5.97 -5.84 -25.84
N ASP A 284 -5.19 -5.63 -26.91
CA ASP A 284 -5.67 -5.64 -28.30
C ASP A 284 -5.90 -7.05 -28.87
N GLY A 285 -5.64 -8.11 -28.09
CA GLY A 285 -5.75 -9.51 -28.52
C GLY A 285 -4.74 -9.91 -29.60
N ARG A 286 -3.69 -9.13 -29.81
CA ARG A 286 -2.63 -9.42 -30.78
C ARG A 286 -1.74 -10.57 -30.35
N ILE A 287 -1.52 -10.70 -29.05
CA ILE A 287 -0.79 -11.81 -28.41
C ILE A 287 -1.59 -12.34 -27.22
N ALA A 288 -1.37 -13.60 -26.87
CA ALA A 288 -1.87 -14.19 -25.62
C ALA A 288 -0.90 -13.88 -24.47
N ASP A 289 -1.42 -13.79 -23.26
CA ASP A 289 -0.67 -13.56 -22.04
C ASP A 289 0.00 -14.83 -21.46
N GLU A 290 -0.56 -16.01 -21.78
CA GLU A 290 -0.12 -17.29 -21.20
C GLU A 290 0.92 -18.04 -22.02
N THR A 291 1.06 -17.75 -23.33
CA THR A 291 1.86 -18.60 -24.22
C THR A 291 2.65 -17.80 -25.26
N VAL A 292 3.95 -18.04 -25.31
CA VAL A 292 4.83 -17.48 -26.33
C VAL A 292 4.76 -18.33 -27.60
N THR A 293 4.21 -17.78 -28.66
CA THR A 293 4.10 -18.40 -30.00
C THR A 293 4.95 -17.66 -31.02
N ALA A 294 5.10 -18.20 -32.22
CA ALA A 294 5.74 -17.51 -33.35
C ALA A 294 5.02 -16.18 -33.69
N LYS A 295 3.69 -16.13 -33.52
CA LYS A 295 2.89 -14.90 -33.67
C LYS A 295 3.26 -13.88 -32.59
N THR A 296 3.40 -14.33 -31.34
CA THR A 296 3.82 -13.52 -30.20
C THR A 296 5.18 -12.88 -30.47
N LEU A 297 6.19 -13.71 -30.87
CA LEU A 297 7.53 -13.23 -31.16
C LEU A 297 7.57 -12.22 -32.31
N ARG A 298 6.80 -12.44 -33.37
CA ARG A 298 6.71 -11.51 -34.48
C ARG A 298 6.09 -10.19 -34.06
N ALA A 299 4.98 -10.21 -33.29
CA ALA A 299 4.36 -8.99 -32.78
C ALA A 299 5.28 -8.18 -31.85
N LEU A 300 6.07 -8.86 -31.04
CA LEU A 300 7.08 -8.23 -30.17
C LEU A 300 8.26 -7.66 -30.95
N LEU A 301 8.69 -8.33 -32.04
CA LEU A 301 9.73 -7.85 -32.94
C LEU A 301 9.26 -6.57 -33.66
N ASP A 302 8.06 -6.60 -34.23
CA ASP A 302 7.44 -5.45 -34.92
C ASP A 302 7.28 -4.25 -33.98
N ALA A 303 7.00 -4.51 -32.70
CA ALA A 303 6.89 -3.50 -31.66
C ALA A 303 8.27 -3.07 -31.06
N GLY A 304 9.38 -3.61 -31.53
CA GLY A 304 10.73 -3.27 -31.07
C GLY A 304 11.06 -3.73 -29.66
N ARG A 305 10.33 -4.72 -29.13
CA ARG A 305 10.52 -5.25 -27.76
C ARG A 305 11.48 -6.44 -27.69
N VAL A 306 11.72 -7.09 -28.80
CA VAL A 306 12.72 -8.14 -28.98
C VAL A 306 13.58 -7.86 -30.20
N ARG A 307 14.79 -8.41 -30.25
CA ARG A 307 15.70 -8.27 -31.39
C ARG A 307 15.80 -9.59 -32.16
N SER A 308 16.16 -9.53 -33.43
CA SER A 308 16.46 -10.73 -34.23
C SER A 308 17.95 -10.70 -34.62
N PRO A 309 18.76 -11.76 -34.32
CA PRO A 309 18.38 -12.92 -33.52
C PRO A 309 18.08 -12.55 -32.06
N LEU A 310 17.27 -13.39 -31.39
CA LEU A 310 17.03 -13.24 -29.97
C LEU A 310 18.36 -13.33 -29.23
N GLY A 311 18.73 -12.29 -28.52
CA GLY A 311 19.91 -12.30 -27.64
C GLY A 311 19.68 -13.13 -26.38
N ALA A 312 20.80 -13.49 -25.68
CA ALA A 312 20.74 -14.11 -24.36
C ALA A 312 20.31 -13.12 -23.29
#